data_9ce704e2c7d06c7a346fc3aeb593d977
#
_entry.id   9ce704e2c7d06c7a346fc3aeb593d977
#
_cell.length_a   1.000
_cell.length_b   1.000
_cell.length_c   1.000
_cell.angle_alpha   90.00
_cell.angle_beta   90.00
_cell.angle_gamma   90.00
#
_symmetry.space_group_name_H-M   'P 1'
#
loop_
_entity.id
_entity.type
_entity.pdbx_description
1 polymer ?
#
loop_
_entity_poly.entity_id
_entity_poly.type
_entity_poly.pdbx_seq_one_letter_code
_entity_poly.pdbx_strand_id
1 'polypeptide(L)'
;MRTIFKNAIVTWYQKFKESVFFRRLFFLAFVTSLILFRTLLNRQLWMNPLSNVMGGWGIWETVNGEQKLTTECIENVIMMVPFSVVVMWTFEEKMEKGWKKILWYSGKIAFIFSVSIEMLQLLLRLGTFQLSDIFYNTVGGVLGGVCYCGIMKVRKRL
;
A
#
# COMPACT_ATOMS: atom_id res chain seq x y z
N MET A 1 -7.06 -17.90 31.91
CA MET A 1 -6.61 -16.89 30.93
C MET A 1 -5.20 -17.17 30.36
N ARG A 2 -4.17 -17.44 31.18
CA ARG A 2 -2.79 -17.75 30.73
C ARG A 2 -2.68 -18.95 29.77
N THR A 3 -3.42 -20.04 30.01
CA THR A 3 -3.36 -21.28 29.22
C THR A 3 -3.98 -21.09 27.81
N ILE A 4 -5.08 -20.34 27.72
CA ILE A 4 -5.76 -20.02 26.44
C ILE A 4 -4.81 -19.18 25.56
N PHE A 5 -4.15 -18.18 26.14
CA PHE A 5 -3.21 -17.32 25.42
C PHE A 5 -1.98 -18.09 24.92
N LYS A 6 -1.43 -18.99 25.76
CA LYS A 6 -0.30 -19.86 25.38
C LYS A 6 -0.67 -20.80 24.24
N ASN A 7 -1.85 -21.42 24.29
CA ASN A 7 -2.33 -22.30 23.22
C ASN A 7 -2.58 -21.53 21.91
N ALA A 8 -3.13 -20.32 21.99
CA ALA A 8 -3.34 -19.46 20.81
C ALA A 8 -2.01 -19.10 20.14
N ILE A 9 -0.98 -18.71 20.90
CA ILE A 9 0.36 -18.40 20.36
C ILE A 9 1.00 -19.62 19.70
N VAL A 10 0.94 -20.79 20.35
CA VAL A 10 1.47 -22.05 19.80
C VAL A 10 0.76 -22.41 18.50
N THR A 11 -0.55 -22.35 18.46
CA THR A 11 -1.35 -22.64 17.25
C THR A 11 -1.04 -21.64 16.13
N TRP A 12 -0.90 -20.36 16.45
CA TRP A 12 -0.50 -19.33 15.49
C TRP A 12 0.89 -19.61 14.90
N TYR A 13 1.86 -19.92 15.76
CA TYR A 13 3.23 -20.24 15.34
C TYR A 13 3.29 -21.47 14.45
N GLN A 14 2.54 -22.54 14.78
CA GLN A 14 2.44 -23.73 13.95
C GLN A 14 1.86 -23.40 12.57
N LYS A 15 0.75 -22.67 12.50
CA LYS A 15 0.15 -22.23 11.24
C LYS A 15 1.10 -21.36 10.42
N PHE A 16 1.85 -20.47 11.07
CA PHE A 16 2.84 -19.62 10.40
C PHE A 16 3.99 -20.47 9.81
N LYS A 17 4.44 -21.50 10.49
CA LYS A 17 5.48 -22.41 10.02
C LYS A 17 5.02 -23.31 8.89
N GLU A 18 3.81 -23.85 8.97
CA GLU A 18 3.30 -24.88 8.07
C GLU A 18 2.63 -24.29 6.80
N SER A 19 1.88 -23.20 6.94
CA SER A 19 1.09 -22.66 5.84
C SER A 19 1.78 -21.50 5.13
N VAL A 20 2.17 -21.70 3.86
CA VAL A 20 2.70 -20.64 2.99
C VAL A 20 1.68 -19.52 2.81
N PHE A 21 0.40 -19.87 2.61
CA PHE A 21 -0.67 -18.89 2.44
C PHE A 21 -0.86 -18.04 3.69
N PHE A 22 -0.80 -18.64 4.88
CA PHE A 22 -0.91 -17.90 6.14
C PHE A 22 0.22 -16.90 6.33
N ARG A 23 1.48 -17.27 5.98
CA ARG A 23 2.62 -16.33 6.00
C ARG A 23 2.41 -15.15 5.03
N ARG A 24 1.97 -15.43 3.81
CA ARG A 24 1.69 -14.40 2.80
C ARG A 24 0.62 -13.42 3.30
N LEU A 25 -0.47 -13.96 3.85
CA LEU A 25 -1.57 -13.16 4.40
C LEU A 25 -1.12 -12.31 5.61
N PHE A 26 -0.25 -12.86 6.46
CA PHE A 26 0.33 -12.13 7.59
C PHE A 26 1.15 -10.92 7.12
N PHE A 27 2.03 -11.11 6.12
CA PHE A 27 2.80 -9.99 5.55
C PHE A 27 1.89 -8.97 4.87
N LEU A 28 0.85 -9.42 4.18
CA LEU A 28 -0.14 -8.50 3.59
C LEU A 28 -0.85 -7.66 4.66
N ALA A 29 -1.33 -8.30 5.71
CA ALA A 29 -1.96 -7.60 6.84
C ALA A 29 -0.99 -6.62 7.50
N PHE A 30 0.27 -7.01 7.70
CA PHE A 30 1.30 -6.16 8.29
C PHE A 30 1.57 -4.90 7.44
N VAL A 31 1.83 -5.07 6.14
CA VAL A 31 2.09 -3.93 5.24
C VAL A 31 0.86 -3.03 5.13
N THR A 32 -0.33 -3.62 4.99
CA THR A 32 -1.58 -2.85 4.96
C THR A 32 -1.78 -2.05 6.25
N SER A 33 -1.51 -2.64 7.41
CA SER A 33 -1.62 -1.95 8.71
C SER A 33 -0.64 -0.79 8.82
N LEU A 34 0.59 -0.92 8.33
CA LEU A 34 1.57 0.18 8.31
C LEU A 34 1.10 1.35 7.43
N ILE A 35 0.54 1.03 6.26
CA ILE A 35 -0.02 2.06 5.37
C ILE A 35 -1.19 2.78 6.04
N LEU A 36 -2.15 2.04 6.58
CA LEU A 36 -3.32 2.63 7.26
C LEU A 36 -2.91 3.44 8.49
N PHE A 37 -1.92 2.97 9.25
CA PHE A 37 -1.37 3.72 10.38
C PHE A 37 -0.81 5.07 9.92
N ARG A 38 0.02 5.07 8.87
CA ARG A 38 0.61 6.30 8.34
C ARG A 38 -0.43 7.23 7.76
N THR A 39 -1.37 6.71 6.98
CA THR A 39 -2.31 7.53 6.19
C THR A 39 -3.53 7.98 6.97
N LEU A 40 -3.98 7.23 7.98
CA LEU A 40 -5.16 7.55 8.76
C LEU A 40 -4.84 8.01 10.19
N LEU A 41 -3.96 7.28 10.90
CA LEU A 41 -3.72 7.55 12.33
C LEU A 41 -2.66 8.63 12.56
N ASN A 42 -1.76 8.85 11.62
CA ASN A 42 -0.73 9.90 11.72
C ASN A 42 -1.15 11.20 11.01
N ARG A 43 -2.44 11.49 10.97
CA ARG A 43 -3.00 12.70 10.38
C ARG A 43 -3.79 13.51 11.43
N GLN A 44 -3.79 14.82 11.27
CA GLN A 44 -4.61 15.72 12.11
C GLN A 44 -6.00 15.90 11.51
N LEU A 45 -6.98 16.20 12.36
CA LEU A 45 -8.31 16.58 11.91
C LEU A 45 -8.23 17.87 11.08
N TRP A 46 -8.86 17.87 9.90
CA TRP A 46 -8.87 19.00 9.00
C TRP A 46 -10.30 19.49 8.73
N MET A 47 -10.54 20.78 8.98
CA MET A 47 -11.89 21.34 8.89
C MET A 47 -12.40 21.46 7.45
N ASN A 48 -11.50 21.56 6.47
CA ASN A 48 -11.84 21.65 5.04
C ASN A 48 -11.07 20.61 4.21
N PRO A 49 -11.52 19.34 4.21
CA PRO A 49 -10.81 18.24 3.52
C PRO A 49 -10.78 18.38 1.99
N LEU A 50 -11.59 19.24 1.40
CA LEU A 50 -11.60 19.51 -0.04
C LEU A 50 -10.84 20.79 -0.43
N SER A 51 -10.03 21.34 0.47
CA SER A 51 -9.28 22.58 0.19
C SER A 51 -8.18 22.43 -0.86
N ASN A 52 -7.66 21.22 -1.08
CA ASN A 52 -6.58 20.92 -2.02
C ASN A 52 -6.80 19.61 -2.79
N VAL A 53 -7.91 19.53 -3.55
CA VAL A 53 -8.30 18.31 -4.29
C VAL A 53 -7.26 17.88 -5.34
N MET A 54 -6.61 18.84 -5.99
CA MET A 54 -5.57 18.52 -6.99
C MET A 54 -4.32 17.92 -6.32
N GLY A 55 -4.00 18.36 -5.11
CA GLY A 55 -2.80 17.93 -4.39
C GLY A 55 -1.51 18.54 -4.92
N GLY A 56 -0.38 18.10 -4.40
CA GLY A 56 0.96 18.49 -4.83
C GLY A 56 1.47 17.61 -5.97
N TRP A 57 1.85 18.21 -7.09
CA TRP A 57 2.45 17.51 -8.23
C TRP A 57 3.96 17.74 -8.28
N GLY A 58 4.73 16.65 -8.17
CA GLY A 58 6.19 16.71 -8.17
C GLY A 58 6.80 16.90 -6.78
N ILE A 59 8.06 17.30 -6.77
CA ILE A 59 8.88 17.44 -5.56
C ILE A 59 9.00 18.90 -5.06
N TRP A 60 8.37 19.83 -5.75
CA TRP A 60 8.37 21.25 -5.40
C TRP A 60 6.95 21.72 -5.14
N GLU A 61 6.74 22.31 -4.00
CA GLU A 61 5.47 22.94 -3.60
C GLU A 61 5.71 24.42 -3.29
N THR A 62 4.80 25.28 -3.75
CA THR A 62 4.85 26.70 -3.45
C THR A 62 4.04 26.99 -2.20
N VAL A 63 4.73 27.30 -1.10
CA VAL A 63 4.13 27.66 0.18
C VAL A 63 4.46 29.11 0.49
N ASN A 64 3.45 29.96 0.63
CA ASN A 64 3.59 31.40 0.90
C ASN A 64 4.50 32.16 -0.11
N GLY A 65 4.50 31.73 -1.39
CA GLY A 65 5.32 32.34 -2.43
C GLY A 65 6.76 31.78 -2.52
N GLU A 66 7.17 30.92 -1.61
CA GLU A 66 8.48 30.25 -1.64
C GLU A 66 8.34 28.81 -2.15
N GLN A 67 9.31 28.36 -2.96
CA GLN A 67 9.37 26.96 -3.39
C GLN A 67 10.00 26.12 -2.31
N LYS A 68 9.24 25.14 -1.81
CA LYS A 68 9.68 24.20 -0.79
C LYS A 68 9.74 22.77 -1.35
N LEU A 69 10.78 22.05 -0.98
CA LEU A 69 10.90 20.64 -1.34
C LEU A 69 9.89 19.81 -0.54
N THR A 70 9.07 19.01 -1.23
CA THR A 70 8.18 18.03 -0.62
C THR A 70 8.57 16.61 -1.04
N THR A 71 8.46 15.64 -0.13
CA THR A 71 8.74 14.22 -0.38
C THR A 71 7.47 13.38 -0.52
N GLU A 72 6.29 14.00 -0.41
CA GLU A 72 4.99 13.29 -0.37
C GLU A 72 4.79 12.37 -1.58
N CYS A 73 5.10 12.85 -2.79
CA CYS A 73 4.97 12.05 -4.01
C CYS A 73 5.87 10.81 -3.99
N ILE A 74 7.12 10.95 -3.51
CA ILE A 74 8.09 9.84 -3.41
C ILE A 74 7.65 8.84 -2.34
N GLU A 75 7.20 9.33 -1.20
CA GLU A 75 6.74 8.51 -0.08
C GLU A 75 5.51 7.68 -0.47
N ASN A 76 4.55 8.25 -1.20
CA ASN A 76 3.38 7.56 -1.70
C ASN A 76 3.77 6.44 -2.68
N VAL A 77 4.68 6.72 -3.62
CA VAL A 77 5.21 5.70 -4.53
C VAL A 77 5.89 4.57 -3.76
N ILE A 78 6.85 4.90 -2.86
CA ILE A 78 7.63 3.90 -2.12
C ILE A 78 6.74 3.04 -1.23
N MET A 79 5.74 3.62 -0.59
CA MET A 79 4.81 2.92 0.30
C MET A 79 4.00 1.84 -0.43
N MET A 80 3.61 2.09 -1.68
CA MET A 80 2.79 1.17 -2.47
C MET A 80 3.57 0.06 -3.15
N VAL A 81 4.89 0.19 -3.32
CA VAL A 81 5.73 -0.88 -3.90
C VAL A 81 5.65 -2.17 -3.09
N PRO A 82 5.99 -2.22 -1.78
CA PRO A 82 5.90 -3.44 -0.99
C PRO A 82 4.47 -3.98 -0.87
N PHE A 83 3.46 -3.11 -0.79
CA PHE A 83 2.06 -3.52 -0.78
C PHE A 83 1.71 -4.34 -2.02
N SER A 84 2.01 -3.80 -3.20
CA SER A 84 1.70 -4.49 -4.46
C SER A 84 2.49 -5.78 -4.63
N VAL A 85 3.77 -5.82 -4.25
CA VAL A 85 4.57 -7.06 -4.27
C VAL A 85 3.92 -8.14 -3.41
N VAL A 86 3.53 -7.79 -2.18
CA VAL A 86 2.93 -8.77 -1.24
C VAL A 86 1.54 -9.20 -1.68
N VAL A 87 0.72 -8.30 -2.25
CA VAL A 87 -0.58 -8.66 -2.83
C VAL A 87 -0.39 -9.65 -3.98
N MET A 88 0.49 -9.35 -4.95
CA MET A 88 0.77 -10.24 -6.07
C MET A 88 1.27 -11.62 -5.60
N TRP A 89 2.15 -11.64 -4.60
CA TRP A 89 2.65 -12.87 -4.01
C TRP A 89 1.55 -13.67 -3.28
N THR A 90 0.65 -12.99 -2.56
CA THR A 90 -0.42 -13.66 -1.80
C THR A 90 -1.41 -14.34 -2.73
N PHE A 91 -1.76 -13.70 -3.84
CA PHE A 91 -2.75 -14.20 -4.78
C PHE A 91 -2.15 -14.81 -6.07
N GLU A 92 -0.88 -15.18 -6.05
CA GLU A 92 -0.13 -15.74 -7.19
C GLU A 92 -0.88 -16.86 -7.92
N GLU A 93 -1.52 -17.75 -7.17
CA GLU A 93 -2.23 -18.91 -7.72
C GLU A 93 -3.55 -18.56 -8.44
N LYS A 94 -4.13 -17.41 -8.09
CA LYS A 94 -5.41 -16.93 -8.64
C LYS A 94 -5.22 -15.95 -9.80
N MET A 95 -3.98 -15.52 -10.06
CA MET A 95 -3.70 -14.52 -11.07
C MET A 95 -3.35 -15.16 -12.41
N GLU A 96 -3.86 -14.56 -13.47
CA GLU A 96 -3.46 -14.94 -14.83
C GLU A 96 -1.97 -14.65 -15.05
N LYS A 97 -1.29 -15.63 -15.64
CA LYS A 97 0.15 -15.56 -15.95
C LYS A 97 0.38 -14.57 -17.10
N GLY A 98 1.35 -13.68 -16.93
CA GLY A 98 1.75 -12.70 -17.94
C GLY A 98 2.12 -11.36 -17.32
N TRP A 99 3.30 -10.83 -17.71
CA TRP A 99 3.82 -9.60 -17.11
C TRP A 99 2.88 -8.41 -17.27
N LYS A 100 2.22 -8.25 -18.45
CA LYS A 100 1.25 -7.17 -18.70
C LYS A 100 0.04 -7.25 -17.76
N LYS A 101 -0.45 -8.46 -17.50
CA LYS A 101 -1.58 -8.69 -16.60
C LYS A 101 -1.19 -8.41 -15.15
N ILE A 102 0.01 -8.83 -14.74
CA ILE A 102 0.54 -8.52 -13.40
C ILE A 102 0.63 -7.01 -13.17
N LEU A 103 1.17 -6.26 -14.14
CA LEU A 103 1.23 -4.79 -14.02
C LEU A 103 -0.16 -4.16 -13.97
N TRP A 104 -1.08 -4.63 -14.78
CA TRP A 104 -2.46 -4.15 -14.77
C TRP A 104 -3.16 -4.41 -13.43
N TYR A 105 -3.07 -5.65 -12.91
CA TYR A 105 -3.67 -5.99 -11.63
C TYR A 105 -3.04 -5.23 -10.45
N SER A 106 -1.72 -5.10 -10.43
CA SER A 106 -1.02 -4.37 -9.36
C SER A 106 -1.40 -2.88 -9.37
N GLY A 107 -1.46 -2.23 -10.52
CA GLY A 107 -1.91 -0.86 -10.66
C GLY A 107 -3.39 -0.70 -10.28
N LYS A 108 -4.27 -1.58 -10.78
CA LYS A 108 -5.71 -1.55 -10.45
C LYS A 108 -5.97 -1.72 -8.95
N ILE A 109 -5.29 -2.66 -8.30
CA ILE A 109 -5.47 -2.90 -6.85
C ILE A 109 -4.94 -1.70 -6.05
N ALA A 110 -3.77 -1.16 -6.41
CA ALA A 110 -3.22 0.02 -5.75
C ALA A 110 -4.13 1.25 -5.94
N PHE A 111 -4.70 1.44 -7.13
CA PHE A 111 -5.67 2.50 -7.40
C PHE A 111 -6.91 2.37 -6.51
N ILE A 112 -7.54 1.19 -6.49
CA ILE A 112 -8.75 0.96 -5.66
C ILE A 112 -8.43 1.17 -4.18
N PHE A 113 -7.30 0.66 -3.70
CA PHE A 113 -6.87 0.80 -2.32
C PHE A 113 -6.60 2.27 -1.96
N SER A 114 -5.92 3.02 -2.84
CA SER A 114 -5.66 4.45 -2.65
C SER A 114 -6.95 5.27 -2.63
N VAL A 115 -7.87 5.04 -3.57
CA VAL A 115 -9.18 5.70 -3.56
C VAL A 115 -9.92 5.41 -2.25
N SER A 116 -9.85 4.17 -1.75
CA SER A 116 -10.48 3.81 -0.47
C SER A 116 -9.89 4.58 0.71
N ILE A 117 -8.56 4.77 0.73
CA ILE A 117 -7.88 5.57 1.76
C ILE A 117 -8.33 7.02 1.68
N GLU A 118 -8.30 7.64 0.50
CA GLU A 118 -8.70 9.03 0.29
C GLU A 118 -10.17 9.26 0.69
N MET A 119 -11.04 8.31 0.36
CA MET A 119 -12.45 8.37 0.79
C MET A 119 -12.60 8.26 2.31
N LEU A 120 -11.81 7.40 2.96
CA LEU A 120 -11.80 7.31 4.43
C LEU A 120 -11.27 8.60 5.07
N GLN A 121 -10.21 9.20 4.52
CA GLN A 121 -9.68 10.48 4.99
C GLN A 121 -10.73 11.59 4.86
N LEU A 122 -11.44 11.65 3.72
CA LEU A 122 -12.53 12.59 3.50
C LEU A 122 -13.66 12.41 4.52
N LEU A 123 -14.13 11.18 4.72
CA LEU A 123 -15.22 10.86 5.65
C LEU A 123 -14.87 11.13 7.11
N LEU A 124 -13.64 10.82 7.51
CA LEU A 124 -13.14 11.00 8.86
C LEU A 124 -12.50 12.38 9.09
N ARG A 125 -12.44 13.22 8.06
CA ARG A 125 -11.78 14.55 8.07
C ARG A 125 -10.31 14.49 8.51
N LEU A 126 -9.59 13.45 8.05
CA LEU A 126 -8.18 13.22 8.37
C LEU A 126 -7.28 13.71 7.24
N GLY A 127 -7.00 15.02 7.21
CA GLY A 127 -6.23 15.64 6.14
C GLY A 127 -7.08 16.10 4.96
N THR A 128 -6.46 16.25 3.78
CA THR A 128 -7.08 16.69 2.53
C THR A 128 -7.20 15.53 1.55
N PHE A 129 -8.33 15.42 0.86
CA PHE A 129 -8.48 14.51 -0.28
C PHE A 129 -7.63 15.00 -1.46
N GLN A 130 -6.75 14.16 -1.99
CA GLN A 130 -5.80 14.57 -3.03
C GLN A 130 -5.75 13.56 -4.21
N LEU A 131 -5.96 14.06 -5.42
CA LEU A 131 -5.84 13.26 -6.65
C LEU A 131 -4.38 12.88 -6.94
N SER A 132 -3.43 13.74 -6.59
CA SER A 132 -2.01 13.43 -6.71
C SER A 132 -1.61 12.19 -5.92
N ASP A 133 -2.17 11.99 -4.71
CA ASP A 133 -1.88 10.83 -3.88
C ASP A 133 -2.38 9.54 -4.54
N ILE A 134 -3.59 9.58 -5.13
CA ILE A 134 -4.13 8.44 -5.88
C ILE A 134 -3.22 8.10 -7.07
N PHE A 135 -2.74 9.11 -7.78
CA PHE A 135 -1.85 8.92 -8.93
C PHE A 135 -0.52 8.29 -8.50
N TYR A 136 0.19 8.89 -7.53
CA TYR A 136 1.51 8.40 -7.09
C TYR A 136 1.41 7.02 -6.43
N ASN A 137 0.37 6.74 -5.67
CA ASN A 137 0.10 5.43 -5.12
C ASN A 137 -0.12 4.38 -6.23
N THR A 138 -0.85 4.75 -7.29
CA THR A 138 -1.05 3.85 -8.45
C THR A 138 0.25 3.57 -9.19
N VAL A 139 1.10 4.60 -9.40
CA VAL A 139 2.43 4.44 -9.99
C VAL A 139 3.29 3.51 -9.12
N GLY A 140 3.29 3.70 -7.79
CA GLY A 140 3.96 2.81 -6.84
C GLY A 140 3.45 1.37 -6.94
N GLY A 141 2.15 1.19 -7.14
CA GLY A 141 1.54 -0.10 -7.39
C GLY A 141 2.06 -0.81 -8.64
N VAL A 142 2.14 -0.09 -9.76
CA VAL A 142 2.71 -0.62 -11.02
C VAL A 142 4.18 -0.97 -10.85
N LEU A 143 4.98 -0.12 -10.19
CA LEU A 143 6.39 -0.41 -9.89
C LEU A 143 6.53 -1.65 -9.01
N GLY A 144 5.66 -1.84 -8.02
CA GLY A 144 5.59 -3.08 -7.24
C GLY A 144 5.31 -4.31 -8.11
N GLY A 145 4.44 -4.19 -9.11
CA GLY A 145 4.22 -5.23 -10.12
C GLY A 145 5.46 -5.56 -10.93
N VAL A 146 6.26 -4.55 -11.34
CA VAL A 146 7.55 -4.75 -12.01
C VAL A 146 8.53 -5.49 -11.11
N CYS A 147 8.67 -5.07 -9.84
CA CYS A 147 9.52 -5.73 -8.85
C CYS A 147 9.10 -7.20 -8.67
N TYR A 148 7.80 -7.47 -8.55
CA TYR A 148 7.29 -8.84 -8.45
C TYR A 148 7.63 -9.68 -9.66
N CYS A 149 7.49 -9.15 -10.89
CA CYS A 149 7.90 -9.85 -12.12
C CYS A 149 9.40 -10.18 -12.11
N GLY A 150 10.24 -9.26 -11.62
CA GLY A 150 11.68 -9.47 -11.45
C GLY A 150 11.97 -10.62 -10.48
N ILE A 151 11.34 -10.62 -9.31
CA ILE A 151 11.47 -11.68 -8.28
C ILE A 151 11.07 -13.05 -8.87
N MET A 152 9.95 -13.11 -9.58
CA MET A 152 9.48 -14.35 -10.22
C MET A 152 10.44 -14.88 -11.29
N LYS A 153 11.08 -13.97 -12.05
CA LYS A 153 12.07 -14.36 -13.06
C LYS A 153 13.33 -14.95 -12.42
N VAL A 154 13.80 -14.37 -11.32
CA VAL A 154 14.94 -14.92 -10.56
C VAL A 154 14.59 -16.27 -9.95
N ARG A 155 13.44 -16.38 -9.30
CA ARG A 155 12.96 -17.61 -8.64
C ARG A 155 12.80 -18.79 -9.61
N LYS A 156 12.48 -18.53 -10.89
CA LYS A 156 12.39 -19.60 -11.93
C LYS A 156 13.76 -20.03 -12.48
N ARG A 157 14.83 -19.28 -12.18
CA ARG A 157 16.20 -19.61 -12.61
C ARG A 157 16.99 -20.37 -11.55
N LEU A 158 16.51 -20.36 -10.30
CA LEU A 158 17.02 -21.15 -9.18
C LEU A 158 16.24 -22.46 -9.06
#